data_2ca717c6f69f6e062bbc75af06b56dd4
#
_entry.id   2ca717c6f69f6e062bbc75af06b56dd4
#
_cell.length_a   1.000
_cell.length_b   1.000
_cell.length_c   1.000
_cell.angle_alpha   90.00
_cell.angle_beta   90.00
_cell.angle_gamma   90.00
#
_symmetry.space_group_name_H-M   'P 1'
#
loop_
_entity.id
_entity.type
_entity.pdbx_description
1 polymer ?
#
loop_
_entity_poly.entity_id
_entity_poly.type
_entity_poly.pdbx_seq_one_letter_code
_entity_poly.pdbx_strand_id
1 'polypeptide(L)'
;MSRKAYPNVNAANQYARHVVAGKIPACQYVIDACQRHIDDLSKSQGKKFRYRFDKDLAERAARFIQLLPHTKGEWAFKRMPITLEPWQLFIICCAFGWVHKGSRLRRFREVYTEIPRKNGKSAISAGVALFCFTCDGEFGAEVYSGATTEKQAWEVFRPARLMCKRTPLLVEAFGIEVNAKNLSRPEDGARFEPLIGNPGDGQSPHCAIVDEYHEHESDALYTTMITGMGARRQPIMWAITTAGYNIEGPCYDKRREVIEMLNGTVPNDELFGVI
;
A
#
# COMPACT_ATOMS: atom_id res chain seq x y z
N MET A 1 25.37 2.46 -22.60
CA MET A 1 24.08 2.16 -21.91
C MET A 1 23.66 3.38 -21.12
N SER A 2 22.49 3.96 -21.37
CA SER A 2 21.96 5.08 -20.59
C SER A 2 21.76 4.65 -19.14
N ARG A 3 22.21 5.49 -18.18
CA ARG A 3 22.05 5.22 -16.75
C ARG A 3 20.57 5.21 -16.40
N LYS A 4 20.07 4.12 -15.83
CA LYS A 4 18.66 3.97 -15.45
C LYS A 4 18.27 5.09 -14.46
N ALA A 5 17.19 5.83 -14.75
CA ALA A 5 16.73 6.93 -13.92
C ALA A 5 15.65 6.47 -12.94
N TYR A 6 15.70 6.92 -11.69
CA TYR A 6 14.76 6.60 -10.61
C TYR A 6 14.18 7.89 -10.00
N PRO A 7 13.41 8.69 -10.78
CA PRO A 7 12.93 9.99 -10.30
C PRO A 7 12.02 9.88 -9.07
N ASN A 8 11.13 8.89 -9.02
CA ASN A 8 10.22 8.70 -7.89
C ASN A 8 10.94 8.26 -6.62
N VAL A 9 11.88 7.32 -6.74
CA VAL A 9 12.73 6.89 -5.63
C VAL A 9 13.59 8.05 -5.12
N ASN A 10 14.12 8.87 -6.01
CA ASN A 10 14.92 10.04 -5.62
C ASN A 10 14.06 11.06 -4.86
N ALA A 11 12.84 11.35 -5.33
CA ALA A 11 11.90 12.24 -4.64
C ALA A 11 11.51 11.70 -3.26
N ALA A 12 11.21 10.40 -3.15
CA ALA A 12 10.91 9.73 -1.88
C ALA A 12 12.07 9.84 -0.87
N ASN A 13 13.28 9.53 -1.32
CA ASN A 13 14.49 9.62 -0.48
C ASN A 13 14.83 11.06 -0.10
N GLN A 14 14.58 12.02 -0.99
CA GLN A 14 14.78 13.44 -0.71
C GLN A 14 13.77 13.93 0.33
N TYR A 15 12.49 13.51 0.21
CA TYR A 15 11.48 13.80 1.20
C TYR A 15 11.92 13.34 2.60
N ALA A 16 12.31 12.06 2.73
CA ALA A 16 12.76 11.51 4.00
C ALA A 16 13.92 12.31 4.61
N ARG A 17 14.93 12.65 3.81
CA ARG A 17 16.07 13.47 4.27
C ARG A 17 15.66 14.88 4.68
N HIS A 18 14.74 15.51 3.95
CA HIS A 18 14.27 16.86 4.26
C HIS A 18 13.44 16.89 5.54
N VAL A 19 12.62 15.86 5.79
CA VAL A 19 11.87 15.70 7.03
C VAL A 19 12.82 15.55 8.22
N VAL A 20 13.76 14.63 8.14
CA VAL A 20 14.74 14.38 9.23
C VAL A 20 15.64 15.60 9.48
N ALA A 21 15.97 16.36 8.43
CA ALA A 21 16.75 17.59 8.54
C ALA A 21 15.91 18.82 9.00
N GLY A 22 14.62 18.66 9.31
CA GLY A 22 13.72 19.74 9.72
C GLY A 22 13.38 20.75 8.60
N LYS A 23 13.68 20.44 7.33
CA LYS A 23 13.34 21.29 6.18
C LYS A 23 11.87 21.21 5.78
N ILE A 24 11.24 20.10 6.11
CA ILE A 24 9.80 19.87 5.93
C ILE A 24 9.22 19.62 7.32
N PRO A 25 8.29 20.46 7.80
CA PRO A 25 7.62 20.25 9.08
C PRO A 25 6.85 18.93 9.08
N ALA A 26 7.05 18.11 10.10
CA ALA A 26 6.38 16.82 10.27
C ALA A 26 6.21 16.49 11.74
N CYS A 27 5.24 15.65 12.09
CA CYS A 27 5.12 15.12 13.45
C CYS A 27 6.24 14.12 13.74
N GLN A 28 6.44 13.83 15.01
CA GLN A 28 7.54 12.93 15.45
C GLN A 28 7.47 11.56 14.77
N TYR A 29 6.30 10.97 14.62
CA TYR A 29 6.14 9.65 14.01
C TYR A 29 6.52 9.60 12.52
N VAL A 30 6.26 10.68 11.78
CA VAL A 30 6.74 10.79 10.38
C VAL A 30 8.26 10.95 10.36
N ILE A 31 8.83 11.73 11.29
CA ILE A 31 10.30 11.87 11.42
C ILE A 31 10.93 10.52 11.70
N ASP A 32 10.39 9.73 12.64
CA ASP A 32 10.89 8.42 13.02
C ASP A 32 10.79 7.41 11.87
N ALA A 33 9.68 7.42 11.11
CA ALA A 33 9.52 6.58 9.92
C ALA A 33 10.56 6.93 8.84
N CYS A 34 10.81 8.21 8.61
CA CYS A 34 11.84 8.68 7.68
C CYS A 34 13.25 8.32 8.15
N GLN A 35 13.54 8.50 9.45
CA GLN A 35 14.82 8.16 10.04
C GLN A 35 15.08 6.65 9.94
N ARG A 36 14.10 5.81 10.27
CA ARG A 36 14.19 4.35 10.11
C ARG A 36 14.59 3.97 8.68
N HIS A 37 13.95 4.58 7.68
CA HIS A 37 14.29 4.31 6.28
C HIS A 37 15.73 4.70 5.94
N ILE A 38 16.21 5.87 6.39
CA ILE A 38 17.59 6.34 6.17
C ILE A 38 18.59 5.42 6.84
N ASP A 39 18.32 5.02 8.08
CA ASP A 39 19.18 4.10 8.84
C ASP A 39 19.26 2.73 8.17
N ASP A 40 18.11 2.22 7.70
CA ASP A 40 18.05 0.94 7.01
C ASP A 40 18.75 0.97 5.65
N LEU A 41 18.72 2.10 4.92
CA LEU A 41 19.54 2.29 3.71
C LEU A 41 21.03 2.17 4.04
N SER A 42 21.49 2.75 5.16
CA SER A 42 22.87 2.63 5.63
C SER A 42 23.20 1.20 6.05
N LYS A 43 22.36 0.58 6.89
CA LYS A 43 22.54 -0.81 7.34
C LYS A 43 22.55 -1.81 6.17
N SER A 44 21.82 -1.51 5.10
CA SER A 44 21.69 -2.38 3.92
C SER A 44 23.00 -2.60 3.18
N GLN A 45 24.00 -1.74 3.37
CA GLN A 45 25.34 -1.89 2.82
C GLN A 45 26.13 -3.02 3.51
N GLY A 46 25.77 -3.35 4.75
CA GLY A 46 26.42 -4.38 5.55
C GLY A 46 25.85 -5.78 5.28
N LYS A 47 26.70 -6.82 5.40
CA LYS A 47 26.29 -8.22 5.16
C LYS A 47 25.31 -8.76 6.22
N LYS A 48 25.34 -8.24 7.45
CA LYS A 48 24.49 -8.72 8.57
C LYS A 48 23.03 -8.31 8.45
N PHE A 49 22.73 -7.21 7.77
CA PHE A 49 21.37 -6.74 7.59
C PHE A 49 20.69 -7.55 6.48
N ARG A 50 19.55 -8.17 6.78
CA ARG A 50 18.85 -9.11 5.89
C ARG A 50 18.22 -8.47 4.67
N TYR A 51 17.97 -7.15 4.71
CA TYR A 51 17.18 -6.43 3.73
C TYR A 51 18.05 -5.55 2.84
N ARG A 52 17.54 -5.25 1.66
CA ARG A 52 18.07 -4.24 0.74
C ARG A 52 16.94 -3.45 0.11
N PHE A 53 17.25 -2.24 -0.29
CA PHE A 53 16.31 -1.41 -1.04
C PHE A 53 16.51 -1.62 -2.54
N ASP A 54 15.48 -2.20 -3.19
CA ASP A 54 15.45 -2.44 -4.64
C ASP A 54 14.76 -1.25 -5.33
N LYS A 55 15.59 -0.40 -5.95
CA LYS A 55 15.10 0.81 -6.62
C LYS A 55 14.18 0.49 -7.81
N ASP A 56 14.39 -0.64 -8.49
CA ASP A 56 13.57 -1.03 -9.62
C ASP A 56 12.15 -1.37 -9.20
N LEU A 57 12.00 -2.12 -8.12
CA LEU A 57 10.70 -2.48 -7.58
C LEU A 57 9.95 -1.25 -7.06
N ALA A 58 10.64 -0.38 -6.30
CA ALA A 58 10.07 0.86 -5.80
C ALA A 58 9.59 1.78 -6.93
N GLU A 59 10.46 2.01 -7.91
CA GLU A 59 10.17 2.87 -9.06
C GLU A 59 9.02 2.31 -9.90
N ARG A 60 8.96 0.98 -10.08
CA ARG A 60 7.89 0.30 -10.83
C ARG A 60 6.53 0.51 -10.19
N ALA A 61 6.42 0.33 -8.88
CA ALA A 61 5.16 0.54 -8.16
C ALA A 61 4.69 2.00 -8.25
N ALA A 62 5.59 2.96 -8.00
CA ALA A 62 5.27 4.38 -8.10
C ALA A 62 4.86 4.80 -9.53
N ARG A 63 5.59 4.36 -10.55
CA ARG A 63 5.25 4.63 -11.95
C ARG A 63 3.91 4.04 -12.35
N PHE A 64 3.63 2.79 -11.94
CA PHE A 64 2.35 2.15 -12.24
C PHE A 64 1.18 2.99 -11.72
N ILE A 65 1.23 3.41 -10.45
CA ILE A 65 0.17 4.22 -9.85
C ILE A 65 0.01 5.56 -10.60
N GLN A 66 1.10 6.18 -11.02
CA GLN A 66 1.09 7.44 -11.76
C GLN A 66 0.65 7.30 -13.23
N LEU A 67 0.52 6.09 -13.76
CA LEU A 67 -0.13 5.85 -15.06
C LEU A 67 -1.66 5.79 -14.97
N LEU A 68 -2.20 5.62 -13.77
CA LEU A 68 -3.64 5.53 -13.55
C LEU A 68 -4.29 6.91 -13.56
N PRO A 69 -5.50 7.05 -14.14
CA PRO A 69 -6.19 8.34 -14.19
C PRO A 69 -6.87 8.67 -12.86
N HIS A 70 -7.02 9.95 -12.58
CA HIS A 70 -7.95 10.41 -11.56
C HIS A 70 -9.39 9.97 -11.88
N THR A 71 -10.18 9.67 -10.83
CA THR A 71 -11.54 9.14 -10.99
C THR A 71 -12.64 10.13 -10.59
N LYS A 72 -12.31 11.17 -9.82
CA LYS A 72 -13.25 12.19 -9.32
C LYS A 72 -12.72 13.62 -9.57
N GLY A 73 -13.62 14.57 -9.65
CA GLY A 73 -13.32 16.00 -9.73
C GLY A 73 -12.77 16.48 -11.07
N GLU A 74 -12.21 17.67 -11.04
CA GLU A 74 -11.70 18.37 -12.22
C GLU A 74 -10.57 17.60 -12.93
N TRP A 75 -9.66 17.01 -12.18
CA TRP A 75 -8.56 16.23 -12.75
C TRP A 75 -9.05 15.00 -13.51
N ALA A 76 -10.12 14.36 -12.99
CA ALA A 76 -10.76 13.26 -13.70
C ALA A 76 -11.49 13.73 -14.98
N PHE A 77 -12.12 14.90 -14.95
CA PHE A 77 -12.73 15.51 -16.13
C PHE A 77 -11.68 15.82 -17.20
N LYS A 78 -10.52 16.35 -16.78
CA LYS A 78 -9.38 16.64 -17.68
C LYS A 78 -8.58 15.38 -18.05
N ARG A 79 -8.99 14.19 -17.60
CA ARG A 79 -8.27 12.91 -17.84
C ARG A 79 -6.83 12.92 -17.39
N MET A 80 -6.51 13.67 -16.34
CA MET A 80 -5.15 13.75 -15.80
C MET A 80 -4.75 12.44 -15.12
N PRO A 81 -3.52 11.96 -15.32
CA PRO A 81 -2.98 10.86 -14.54
C PRO A 81 -2.71 11.29 -13.10
N ILE A 82 -2.66 10.32 -12.20
CA ILE A 82 -2.30 10.55 -10.80
C ILE A 82 -0.86 11.07 -10.73
N THR A 83 -0.65 12.13 -9.98
CA THR A 83 0.69 12.60 -9.59
C THR A 83 0.84 12.34 -8.09
N LEU A 84 1.81 11.51 -7.72
CA LEU A 84 2.09 11.21 -6.32
C LEU A 84 2.95 12.33 -5.70
N GLU A 85 2.49 12.88 -4.59
CA GLU A 85 3.24 13.81 -3.78
C GLU A 85 4.48 13.14 -3.15
N PRO A 86 5.55 13.87 -2.82
CA PRO A 86 6.78 13.29 -2.27
C PRO A 86 6.58 12.39 -1.04
N TRP A 87 5.63 12.72 -0.17
CA TRP A 87 5.30 11.90 0.99
C TRP A 87 4.55 10.60 0.59
N GLN A 88 3.72 10.64 -0.45
CA GLN A 88 3.05 9.46 -1.01
C GLN A 88 4.08 8.55 -1.70
N LEU A 89 5.01 9.15 -2.44
CA LEU A 89 6.14 8.43 -3.03
C LEU A 89 6.99 7.74 -1.95
N PHE A 90 7.22 8.40 -0.81
CA PHE A 90 7.93 7.79 0.32
C PHE A 90 7.24 6.52 0.81
N ILE A 91 5.93 6.55 1.03
CA ILE A 91 5.14 5.39 1.48
C ILE A 91 5.21 4.26 0.44
N ILE A 92 4.91 4.56 -0.83
CA ILE A 92 4.87 3.55 -1.90
C ILE A 92 6.27 2.96 -2.15
N CYS A 93 7.29 3.80 -2.24
CA CYS A 93 8.66 3.32 -2.48
C CYS A 93 9.18 2.47 -1.31
N CYS A 94 8.87 2.82 -0.06
CA CYS A 94 9.25 2.00 1.08
C CYS A 94 8.50 0.67 1.09
N ALA A 95 7.17 0.67 0.93
CA ALA A 95 6.36 -0.55 0.96
C ALA A 95 6.79 -1.58 -0.11
N PHE A 96 7.12 -1.13 -1.32
CA PHE A 96 7.44 -2.01 -2.44
C PHE A 96 8.93 -2.16 -2.76
N GLY A 97 9.78 -1.28 -2.23
CA GLY A 97 11.22 -1.30 -2.53
C GLY A 97 12.05 -2.11 -1.55
N TRP A 98 11.64 -2.25 -0.30
CA TRP A 98 12.38 -3.05 0.67
C TRP A 98 12.13 -4.55 0.49
N VAL A 99 13.21 -5.32 0.28
CA VAL A 99 13.15 -6.76 0.04
C VAL A 99 14.23 -7.51 0.84
N HIS A 100 13.99 -8.79 1.06
CA HIS A 100 15.02 -9.71 1.58
C HIS A 100 16.15 -9.90 0.57
N LYS A 101 17.40 -9.86 1.01
CA LYS A 101 18.58 -10.01 0.14
C LYS A 101 18.63 -11.35 -0.57
N GLY A 102 18.25 -12.43 0.10
CA GLY A 102 18.27 -13.79 -0.46
C GLY A 102 17.13 -14.05 -1.41
N SER A 103 15.89 -13.93 -0.94
CA SER A 103 14.68 -14.31 -1.69
C SER A 103 14.18 -13.23 -2.65
N ARG A 104 14.54 -11.97 -2.45
CA ARG A 104 13.98 -10.78 -3.10
C ARG A 104 12.48 -10.58 -2.84
N LEU A 105 11.91 -11.31 -1.87
CA LEU A 105 10.53 -11.11 -1.47
C LEU A 105 10.39 -9.85 -0.63
N ARG A 106 9.20 -9.27 -0.64
CA ARG A 106 8.85 -8.06 0.10
C ARG A 106 9.19 -8.19 1.59
N ARG A 107 9.81 -7.14 2.16
CA ARG A 107 10.06 -7.03 3.58
C ARG A 107 8.78 -6.72 4.35
N PHE A 108 8.09 -5.66 3.93
CA PHE A 108 6.93 -5.14 4.65
C PHE A 108 5.66 -5.89 4.24
N ARG A 109 5.20 -6.76 5.12
CA ARG A 109 3.96 -7.50 4.95
C ARG A 109 2.74 -6.76 5.48
N GLU A 110 2.98 -5.82 6.38
CA GLU A 110 1.97 -4.91 6.93
C GLU A 110 2.37 -3.46 6.69
N VAL A 111 1.42 -2.68 6.22
CA VAL A 111 1.54 -1.23 6.02
C VAL A 111 0.38 -0.55 6.73
N TYR A 112 0.69 0.31 7.68
CA TYR A 112 -0.28 1.15 8.37
C TYR A 112 -0.04 2.62 8.05
N THR A 113 -1.07 3.30 7.56
CA THR A 113 -0.99 4.72 7.23
C THR A 113 -2.16 5.49 7.82
N GLU A 114 -1.85 6.43 8.71
CA GLU A 114 -2.82 7.37 9.28
C GLU A 114 -2.65 8.72 8.58
N ILE A 115 -3.60 9.05 7.70
CA ILE A 115 -3.49 10.20 6.79
C ILE A 115 -4.76 11.04 6.92
N PRO A 116 -4.66 12.37 7.06
CA PRO A 116 -5.82 13.25 7.14
C PRO A 116 -6.78 13.09 5.96
N ARG A 117 -8.06 13.44 6.17
CA ARG A 117 -9.07 13.43 5.10
C ARG A 117 -8.65 14.29 3.91
N LYS A 118 -9.11 13.94 2.71
CA LYS A 118 -8.88 14.65 1.43
C LYS A 118 -7.43 14.60 0.91
N ASN A 119 -6.61 13.69 1.41
CA ASN A 119 -5.23 13.48 0.94
C ASN A 119 -5.08 12.28 0.00
N GLY A 120 -6.13 11.91 -0.73
CA GLY A 120 -6.05 10.92 -1.79
C GLY A 120 -6.00 9.45 -1.34
N LYS A 121 -6.32 9.14 -0.06
CA LYS A 121 -6.26 7.79 0.51
C LYS A 121 -6.85 6.71 -0.41
N SER A 122 -8.12 6.82 -0.76
CA SER A 122 -8.82 5.81 -1.57
C SER A 122 -8.24 5.68 -2.98
N ALA A 123 -7.73 6.78 -3.59
CA ALA A 123 -7.11 6.72 -4.90
C ALA A 123 -5.76 5.99 -4.87
N ILE A 124 -4.94 6.26 -3.84
CA ILE A 124 -3.67 5.56 -3.63
C ILE A 124 -3.91 4.08 -3.35
N SER A 125 -4.85 3.77 -2.45
CA SER A 125 -5.21 2.38 -2.11
C SER A 125 -5.74 1.62 -3.34
N ALA A 126 -6.55 2.27 -4.19
CA ALA A 126 -6.98 1.68 -5.46
C ALA A 126 -5.79 1.41 -6.40
N GLY A 127 -4.82 2.31 -6.45
CA GLY A 127 -3.59 2.14 -7.21
C GLY A 127 -2.72 1.00 -6.68
N VAL A 128 -2.57 0.88 -5.36
CA VAL A 128 -1.87 -0.24 -4.70
C VAL A 128 -2.58 -1.57 -5.00
N ALA A 129 -3.91 -1.61 -4.86
CA ALA A 129 -4.69 -2.79 -5.18
C ALA A 129 -4.50 -3.24 -6.63
N LEU A 130 -4.60 -2.31 -7.59
CA LEU A 130 -4.38 -2.62 -9.01
C LEU A 130 -2.95 -3.06 -9.30
N PHE A 131 -1.95 -2.48 -8.65
CA PHE A 131 -0.56 -2.92 -8.77
C PHE A 131 -0.39 -4.36 -8.29
N CYS A 132 -0.91 -4.70 -7.12
CA CYS A 132 -0.88 -6.05 -6.57
C CYS A 132 -1.68 -7.04 -7.41
N PHE A 133 -2.78 -6.60 -8.01
CA PHE A 133 -3.61 -7.42 -8.89
C PHE A 133 -2.93 -7.74 -10.23
N THR A 134 -2.05 -6.84 -10.75
CA THR A 134 -1.51 -6.96 -12.10
C THR A 134 -0.01 -7.15 -12.16
N CYS A 135 0.77 -6.37 -11.42
CA CYS A 135 2.21 -6.18 -11.64
C CYS A 135 3.12 -6.75 -10.55
N ASP A 136 2.57 -7.15 -9.41
CA ASP A 136 3.39 -7.55 -8.24
C ASP A 136 4.02 -8.94 -8.36
N GLY A 137 3.62 -9.71 -9.39
CA GLY A 137 4.25 -10.99 -9.73
C GLY A 137 3.67 -12.21 -9.00
N GLU A 138 2.49 -12.08 -8.43
CA GLU A 138 1.74 -13.21 -7.85
C GLU A 138 0.78 -13.80 -8.88
N PHE A 139 0.88 -15.11 -9.10
CA PHE A 139 -0.05 -15.87 -9.96
C PHE A 139 -1.34 -16.15 -9.19
N GLY A 140 -2.50 -15.91 -9.79
CA GLY A 140 -3.79 -16.08 -9.13
C GLY A 140 -3.96 -15.11 -7.94
N ALA A 141 -3.52 -13.85 -8.08
CA ALA A 141 -3.56 -12.86 -7.03
C ALA A 141 -5.00 -12.58 -6.56
N GLU A 142 -5.28 -12.82 -5.31
CA GLU A 142 -6.53 -12.40 -4.66
C GLU A 142 -6.31 -11.06 -3.97
N VAL A 143 -7.04 -10.05 -4.43
CA VAL A 143 -6.98 -8.69 -3.88
C VAL A 143 -8.35 -8.32 -3.31
N TYR A 144 -8.36 -7.80 -2.10
CA TYR A 144 -9.59 -7.46 -1.41
C TYR A 144 -9.55 -6.03 -0.88
N SER A 145 -10.66 -5.32 -1.01
CA SER A 145 -10.92 -4.09 -0.27
C SER A 145 -11.98 -4.35 0.79
N GLY A 146 -11.56 -4.40 2.04
CA GLY A 146 -12.43 -4.72 3.17
C GLY A 146 -12.83 -3.48 3.96
N ALA A 147 -14.09 -3.46 4.42
CA ALA A 147 -14.60 -2.47 5.33
C ALA A 147 -15.82 -3.00 6.09
N THR A 148 -16.25 -2.26 7.12
CA THR A 148 -17.40 -2.64 7.95
C THR A 148 -18.72 -2.57 7.20
N THR A 149 -18.83 -1.70 6.18
CA THR A 149 -20.03 -1.54 5.37
C THR A 149 -19.73 -1.72 3.88
N GLU A 150 -20.75 -2.14 3.12
CA GLU A 150 -20.65 -2.24 1.66
C GLU A 150 -20.19 -0.92 1.02
N LYS A 151 -20.78 0.19 1.44
CA LYS A 151 -20.44 1.52 0.92
C LYS A 151 -18.95 1.82 1.07
N GLN A 152 -18.37 1.52 2.22
CA GLN A 152 -16.95 1.76 2.50
C GLN A 152 -16.04 0.80 1.73
N ALA A 153 -16.37 -0.51 1.65
CA ALA A 153 -15.62 -1.47 0.83
C ALA A 153 -15.53 -1.03 -0.65
N TRP A 154 -16.58 -0.37 -1.14
CA TRP A 154 -16.63 0.19 -2.48
C TRP A 154 -15.82 1.50 -2.65
N GLU A 155 -15.41 2.17 -1.58
CA GLU A 155 -14.64 3.43 -1.70
C GLU A 155 -13.25 3.23 -2.29
N VAL A 156 -12.66 2.04 -2.16
CA VAL A 156 -11.41 1.66 -2.82
C VAL A 156 -11.67 0.94 -4.14
N PHE A 157 -12.62 0.00 -4.18
CA PHE A 157 -12.90 -0.81 -5.37
C PHE A 157 -13.47 0.03 -6.53
N ARG A 158 -14.40 0.95 -6.26
CA ARG A 158 -15.02 1.79 -7.30
C ARG A 158 -14.00 2.64 -8.06
N PRO A 159 -13.07 3.37 -7.41
CA PRO A 159 -11.98 4.03 -8.12
C PRO A 159 -11.13 3.08 -8.97
N ALA A 160 -10.73 1.93 -8.44
CA ALA A 160 -9.94 0.95 -9.17
C ALA A 160 -10.67 0.47 -10.44
N ARG A 161 -11.95 0.13 -10.32
CA ARG A 161 -12.79 -0.27 -11.46
C ARG A 161 -12.92 0.85 -12.49
N LEU A 162 -13.06 2.10 -12.06
CA LEU A 162 -13.12 3.26 -12.97
C LEU A 162 -11.76 3.52 -13.65
N MET A 163 -10.65 3.33 -12.94
CA MET A 163 -9.29 3.41 -13.50
C MET A 163 -9.13 2.39 -14.64
N CYS A 164 -9.52 1.14 -14.44
CA CYS A 164 -9.51 0.13 -15.49
C CYS A 164 -10.37 0.53 -16.69
N LYS A 165 -11.64 0.96 -16.46
CA LYS A 165 -12.54 1.40 -17.54
C LYS A 165 -12.00 2.58 -18.35
N ARG A 166 -11.19 3.45 -17.73
CA ARG A 166 -10.63 4.64 -18.38
C ARG A 166 -9.24 4.38 -18.99
N THR A 167 -8.68 3.19 -18.79
CA THR A 167 -7.35 2.80 -19.29
C THR A 167 -7.47 1.48 -20.07
N PRO A 168 -8.02 1.49 -21.31
CA PRO A 168 -8.15 0.27 -22.11
C PRO A 168 -6.84 -0.49 -22.31
N LEU A 169 -5.72 0.23 -22.48
CA LEU A 169 -4.39 -0.38 -22.59
C LEU A 169 -3.99 -1.22 -21.36
N LEU A 170 -4.39 -0.80 -20.16
CA LEU A 170 -4.16 -1.60 -18.93
C LEU A 170 -4.98 -2.87 -18.97
N VAL A 171 -6.25 -2.75 -19.37
CA VAL A 171 -7.18 -3.88 -19.46
C VAL A 171 -6.67 -4.92 -20.46
N GLU A 172 -6.27 -4.47 -21.65
CA GLU A 172 -5.73 -5.32 -22.71
C GLU A 172 -4.38 -5.97 -22.30
N ALA A 173 -3.45 -5.17 -21.76
CA ALA A 173 -2.11 -5.65 -21.40
C ALA A 173 -2.10 -6.74 -20.32
N PHE A 174 -3.10 -6.76 -19.45
CA PHE A 174 -3.21 -7.71 -18.34
C PHE A 174 -4.41 -8.66 -18.45
N GLY A 175 -5.15 -8.64 -19.56
CA GLY A 175 -6.31 -9.50 -19.75
C GLY A 175 -7.39 -9.30 -18.67
N ILE A 176 -7.65 -8.05 -18.27
CA ILE A 176 -8.58 -7.74 -17.18
C ILE A 176 -10.02 -7.75 -17.68
N GLU A 177 -10.87 -8.51 -17.05
CA GLU A 177 -12.32 -8.38 -17.20
C GLU A 177 -12.88 -7.42 -16.13
N VAL A 178 -13.58 -6.39 -16.58
CA VAL A 178 -14.14 -5.35 -15.70
C VAL A 178 -15.61 -5.62 -15.44
N ASN A 179 -15.90 -6.44 -14.46
CA ASN A 179 -17.25 -6.87 -14.11
C ASN A 179 -17.98 -5.86 -13.21
N ALA A 180 -19.25 -6.13 -12.91
CA ALA A 180 -20.06 -5.26 -12.05
C ALA A 180 -19.54 -5.19 -10.61
N LYS A 181 -19.12 -6.35 -10.07
CA LYS A 181 -18.75 -6.50 -8.64
C LYS A 181 -17.31 -6.90 -8.40
N ASN A 182 -16.57 -7.28 -9.44
CA ASN A 182 -15.14 -7.62 -9.33
C ASN A 182 -14.36 -7.22 -10.57
N LEU A 183 -13.05 -7.26 -10.48
CA LEU A 183 -12.12 -7.37 -11.59
C LEU A 183 -11.58 -8.79 -11.59
N SER A 184 -11.48 -9.43 -12.76
CA SER A 184 -10.93 -10.77 -12.91
C SER A 184 -9.86 -10.82 -14.00
N ARG A 185 -8.97 -11.77 -13.89
CA ARG A 185 -8.01 -12.16 -14.92
C ARG A 185 -8.18 -13.66 -15.16
N PRO A 186 -8.93 -14.05 -16.21
CA PRO A 186 -9.24 -15.47 -16.47
C PRO A 186 -8.01 -16.33 -16.69
N GLU A 187 -6.93 -15.76 -17.25
CA GLU A 187 -5.70 -16.49 -17.57
C GLU A 187 -5.05 -17.15 -16.34
N ASP A 188 -5.04 -16.47 -15.20
CA ASP A 188 -4.42 -16.97 -13.98
C ASP A 188 -5.37 -17.09 -12.78
N GLY A 189 -6.65 -16.78 -12.98
CA GLY A 189 -7.67 -16.84 -11.94
C GLY A 189 -7.56 -15.71 -10.90
N ALA A 190 -6.77 -14.67 -11.16
CA ALA A 190 -6.67 -13.53 -10.25
C ALA A 190 -7.98 -12.76 -10.17
N ARG A 191 -8.26 -12.22 -8.98
CA ARG A 191 -9.49 -11.43 -8.72
C ARG A 191 -9.22 -10.26 -7.79
N PHE A 192 -9.96 -9.18 -8.00
CA PHE A 192 -10.05 -8.06 -7.07
C PHE A 192 -11.51 -7.73 -6.81
N GLU A 193 -11.92 -7.78 -5.56
CA GLU A 193 -13.31 -7.59 -5.14
C GLU A 193 -13.45 -6.89 -3.79
N PRO A 194 -14.55 -6.17 -3.54
CA PRO A 194 -14.86 -5.64 -2.22
C PRO A 194 -15.34 -6.76 -1.30
N LEU A 195 -14.88 -6.75 -0.04
CA LEU A 195 -15.35 -7.62 1.03
C LEU A 195 -16.12 -6.82 2.08
N ILE A 196 -17.24 -7.39 2.53
CA ILE A 196 -18.15 -6.75 3.46
C ILE A 196 -18.31 -7.63 4.69
N GLY A 197 -18.20 -7.02 5.87
CA GLY A 197 -18.41 -7.72 7.14
C GLY A 197 -17.27 -8.67 7.48
N ASN A 198 -17.62 -9.81 8.05
CA ASN A 198 -16.67 -10.85 8.43
C ASN A 198 -16.50 -11.84 7.27
N PRO A 199 -15.39 -11.79 6.54
CA PRO A 199 -15.15 -12.79 5.50
C PRO A 199 -14.96 -14.15 6.17
N GLY A 200 -15.63 -15.17 5.65
CA GLY A 200 -15.42 -16.54 6.10
C GLY A 200 -14.00 -17.02 5.86
N ASP A 201 -13.63 -18.13 6.48
CA ASP A 201 -12.37 -18.81 6.21
C ASP A 201 -12.35 -19.34 4.76
N GLY A 202 -11.25 -19.15 4.05
CA GLY A 202 -11.09 -19.68 2.69
C GLY A 202 -10.53 -18.69 1.68
N GLN A 203 -10.40 -17.40 2.03
CA GLN A 203 -9.66 -16.45 1.21
C GLN A 203 -8.15 -16.64 1.41
N SER A 204 -7.39 -16.43 0.33
CA SER A 204 -5.92 -16.42 0.37
C SER A 204 -5.40 -15.09 -0.21
N PRO A 205 -5.50 -13.99 0.55
CA PRO A 205 -5.18 -12.67 0.04
C PRO A 205 -3.71 -12.54 -0.33
N HIS A 206 -3.44 -12.03 -1.54
CA HIS A 206 -2.16 -11.46 -1.89
C HIS A 206 -2.07 -9.99 -1.45
N CYS A 207 -3.19 -9.28 -1.54
CA CYS A 207 -3.29 -7.92 -1.03
C CYS A 207 -4.66 -7.72 -0.38
N ALA A 208 -4.67 -7.29 0.87
CA ALA A 208 -5.88 -6.86 1.56
C ALA A 208 -5.76 -5.39 1.95
N ILE A 209 -6.73 -4.59 1.53
CA ILE A 209 -6.82 -3.18 1.89
C ILE A 209 -7.95 -3.02 2.90
N VAL A 210 -7.61 -2.51 4.07
CA VAL A 210 -8.57 -2.14 5.11
C VAL A 210 -8.66 -0.62 5.14
N ASP A 211 -9.76 -0.09 4.61
CA ASP A 211 -10.00 1.36 4.56
C ASP A 211 -10.80 1.81 5.77
N GLU A 212 -10.58 3.06 6.19
CA GLU A 212 -11.19 3.69 7.36
C GLU A 212 -11.13 2.79 8.61
N TYR A 213 -9.94 2.23 8.89
CA TYR A 213 -9.75 1.24 9.96
C TYR A 213 -10.20 1.73 11.33
N HIS A 214 -10.25 3.05 11.56
CA HIS A 214 -10.77 3.66 12.79
C HIS A 214 -12.27 3.45 13.01
N GLU A 215 -13.03 3.06 11.98
CA GLU A 215 -14.46 2.77 12.08
C GLU A 215 -14.76 1.28 12.36
N HIS A 216 -13.72 0.43 12.42
CA HIS A 216 -13.88 -0.98 12.73
C HIS A 216 -14.08 -1.19 14.25
N GLU A 217 -15.15 -1.89 14.61
CA GLU A 217 -15.46 -2.21 16.02
C GLU A 217 -14.60 -3.37 16.55
N SER A 218 -14.11 -4.23 15.64
CA SER A 218 -13.24 -5.35 15.96
C SER A 218 -12.15 -5.53 14.91
N ASP A 219 -11.13 -6.30 15.25
CA ASP A 219 -10.04 -6.68 14.35
C ASP A 219 -10.36 -7.87 13.45
N ALA A 220 -11.58 -8.41 13.51
CA ALA A 220 -11.96 -9.66 12.85
C ALA A 220 -11.62 -9.69 11.36
N LEU A 221 -11.97 -8.63 10.60
CA LEU A 221 -11.62 -8.52 9.19
C LEU A 221 -10.10 -8.52 8.99
N TYR A 222 -9.39 -7.70 9.76
CA TYR A 222 -7.94 -7.56 9.67
C TYR A 222 -7.24 -8.90 9.96
N THR A 223 -7.61 -9.55 11.06
CA THR A 223 -7.03 -10.82 11.50
C THR A 223 -7.33 -11.95 10.52
N THR A 224 -8.57 -12.03 9.99
CA THR A 224 -8.94 -13.04 8.98
C THR A 224 -8.10 -12.85 7.71
N MET A 225 -7.93 -11.61 7.23
CA MET A 225 -7.12 -11.35 6.04
C MET A 225 -5.64 -11.72 6.27
N ILE A 226 -5.04 -11.31 7.38
CA ILE A 226 -3.63 -11.65 7.71
C ILE A 226 -3.43 -13.16 7.82
N THR A 227 -4.34 -13.86 8.49
CA THR A 227 -4.27 -15.31 8.65
C THR A 227 -4.35 -16.01 7.30
N GLY A 228 -5.25 -15.56 6.41
CA GLY A 228 -5.38 -16.09 5.06
C GLY A 228 -4.16 -15.86 4.15
N MET A 229 -3.30 -14.91 4.49
CA MET A 229 -2.08 -14.59 3.74
C MET A 229 -0.97 -15.63 3.87
N GLY A 230 -1.10 -16.60 4.77
CA GLY A 230 -0.02 -17.57 5.08
C GLY A 230 0.50 -18.35 3.87
N ALA A 231 -0.35 -18.64 2.89
CA ALA A 231 0.01 -19.38 1.68
C ALA A 231 0.69 -18.52 0.59
N ARG A 232 0.66 -17.21 0.71
CA ARG A 232 1.22 -16.28 -0.30
C ARG A 232 2.70 -15.99 -0.05
N ARG A 233 3.47 -15.85 -1.11
CA ARG A 233 4.92 -15.63 -1.02
C ARG A 233 5.27 -14.24 -0.48
N GLN A 234 4.58 -13.19 -0.94
CA GLN A 234 4.85 -11.79 -0.58
C GLN A 234 3.56 -10.96 -0.43
N PRO A 235 2.64 -11.42 0.42
CA PRO A 235 1.36 -10.70 0.59
C PRO A 235 1.58 -9.34 1.24
N ILE A 236 0.56 -8.49 1.15
CA ILE A 236 0.56 -7.19 1.81
C ILE A 236 -0.81 -6.88 2.43
N MET A 237 -0.81 -6.61 3.72
CA MET A 237 -1.91 -5.97 4.42
C MET A 237 -1.70 -4.46 4.38
N TRP A 238 -2.65 -3.73 3.84
CA TRP A 238 -2.61 -2.28 3.71
C TRP A 238 -3.74 -1.65 4.50
N ALA A 239 -3.46 -1.22 5.73
CA ALA A 239 -4.41 -0.48 6.55
C ALA A 239 -4.24 1.02 6.33
N ILE A 240 -5.32 1.68 5.97
CA ILE A 240 -5.34 3.13 5.77
C ILE A 240 -6.50 3.75 6.53
N THR A 241 -6.23 4.84 7.24
CA THR A 241 -7.20 5.44 8.14
C THR A 241 -6.99 6.95 8.30
N THR A 242 -7.93 7.60 8.94
CA THR A 242 -7.73 8.87 9.64
C THR A 242 -7.63 8.59 11.15
N ALA A 243 -7.21 9.56 11.94
CA ALA A 243 -7.30 9.48 13.38
C ALA A 243 -8.76 9.22 13.80
N GLY A 244 -8.96 8.20 14.63
CA GLY A 244 -10.27 7.84 15.15
C GLY A 244 -10.51 8.42 16.55
N TYR A 245 -11.71 8.21 17.05
CA TYR A 245 -12.12 8.60 18.42
C TYR A 245 -12.11 7.41 19.40
N ASN A 246 -12.19 6.19 18.87
CA ASN A 246 -12.27 4.99 19.70
C ASN A 246 -10.86 4.56 20.13
N ILE A 247 -10.48 4.92 21.34
CA ILE A 247 -9.17 4.57 21.95
C ILE A 247 -9.09 3.12 22.42
N GLU A 248 -10.21 2.42 22.50
CA GLU A 248 -10.29 0.99 22.85
C GLU A 248 -10.45 0.11 21.60
N GLY A 249 -10.49 0.70 20.43
CA GLY A 249 -10.69 -0.02 19.16
C GLY A 249 -9.41 -0.56 18.55
N PRO A 250 -9.55 -1.51 17.61
CA PRO A 250 -8.42 -2.22 17.00
C PRO A 250 -7.48 -1.30 16.20
N CYS A 251 -7.99 -0.20 15.68
CA CYS A 251 -7.17 0.81 15.01
C CYS A 251 -6.20 1.49 15.98
N TYR A 252 -6.64 1.77 17.21
CA TYR A 252 -5.79 2.39 18.22
C TYR A 252 -4.72 1.41 18.73
N ASP A 253 -5.05 0.14 18.87
CA ASP A 253 -4.07 -0.90 19.20
C ASP A 253 -3.00 -1.04 18.11
N LYS A 254 -3.39 -1.06 16.84
CA LYS A 254 -2.43 -1.09 15.72
C LYS A 254 -1.60 0.21 15.66
N ARG A 255 -2.20 1.35 15.93
CA ARG A 255 -1.49 2.63 16.04
C ARG A 255 -0.43 2.59 17.14
N ARG A 256 -0.75 2.02 18.31
CA ARG A 256 0.20 1.84 19.42
C ARG A 256 1.36 0.93 19.01
N GLU A 257 1.08 -0.20 18.37
CA GLU A 257 2.11 -1.11 17.84
C GLU A 257 3.06 -0.38 16.87
N VAL A 258 2.51 0.44 15.97
CA VAL A 258 3.32 1.24 15.03
C VAL A 258 4.19 2.24 15.78
N ILE A 259 3.68 2.93 16.80
CA ILE A 259 4.44 3.88 17.62
C ILE A 259 5.57 3.17 18.36
N GLU A 260 5.29 2.03 18.99
CA GLU A 260 6.30 1.21 19.69
C GLU A 260 7.39 0.71 18.75
N MET A 261 7.03 0.35 17.53
CA MET A 261 7.98 -0.04 16.50
C MET A 261 8.83 1.16 16.04
N LEU A 262 8.22 2.33 15.82
CA LEU A 262 8.93 3.52 15.36
C LEU A 262 9.90 4.07 16.41
N ASN A 263 9.51 4.07 17.68
CA ASN A 263 10.40 4.52 18.77
C ASN A 263 11.42 3.46 19.22
N GLY A 264 11.38 2.27 18.60
CA GLY A 264 12.33 1.18 18.87
C GLY A 264 12.05 0.36 20.14
N THR A 265 10.91 0.54 20.80
CA THR A 265 10.53 -0.22 22.00
C THR A 265 10.25 -1.69 21.66
N VAL A 266 9.51 -1.93 20.56
CA VAL A 266 9.21 -3.27 20.06
C VAL A 266 9.65 -3.38 18.60
N PRO A 267 10.70 -4.15 18.31
CA PRO A 267 11.17 -4.29 16.93
C PRO A 267 10.17 -5.09 16.09
N ASN A 268 9.75 -4.53 14.96
CA ASN A 268 8.98 -5.25 13.96
C ASN A 268 9.51 -4.90 12.56
N ASP A 269 10.22 -5.86 11.96
CA ASP A 269 10.90 -5.68 10.68
C ASP A 269 9.94 -5.74 9.49
N GLU A 270 8.77 -6.36 9.65
CA GLU A 270 7.79 -6.58 8.59
C GLU A 270 6.64 -5.55 8.59
N LEU A 271 6.59 -4.69 9.61
CA LEU A 271 5.63 -3.58 9.72
C LEU A 271 6.25 -2.28 9.22
N PHE A 272 5.55 -1.60 8.31
CA PHE A 272 5.83 -0.22 7.90
C PHE A 272 4.68 0.69 8.36
N GLY A 273 5.01 1.78 9.02
CA GLY A 273 4.00 2.71 9.54
C GLY A 273 4.33 4.16 9.29
N VAL A 274 3.29 4.96 8.99
CA VAL A 274 3.35 6.43 8.89
C VAL A 274 2.09 6.98 9.57
N ILE A 275 2.27 7.87 10.55
CA ILE A 275 1.19 8.49 11.34
C ILE A 275 1.29 10.01 11.25
#